data_f999a0333d39ee03eeb8b4e7cf88c8c3
#
_entry.id   f999a0333d39ee03eeb8b4e7cf88c8c3
#
_cell.length_a   1.000
_cell.length_b   1.000
_cell.length_c   1.000
_cell.angle_alpha   90.00
_cell.angle_beta   90.00
_cell.angle_gamma   90.00
#
_symmetry.space_group_name_H-M   'P 1'
#
loop_
_entity.id
_entity.type
_entity.pdbx_description
1 polymer ?
#
loop_
_entity_poly.entity_id
_entity_poly.type
_entity_poly.pdbx_seq_one_letter_code
_entity_poly.pdbx_strand_id
1 'polypeptide(L)'
;MNIFVFGSLNIDHTYRLPHMLRIGETLSSYEYSRNVGGKGLNQAIALRRAGSNVCFAGAIGADGIFLTDYLLENGIDITCITQVDVPTGHAVIQVDDMGRNAILLFGGANQMISDRMISETFEKVQTGDWI
;
A
#
# COMPACT_ATOMS: atom_id res chain seq x y z
N MET A 1 -3.31 11.21 21.80
CA MET A 1 -2.65 9.90 21.55
C MET A 1 -2.92 9.54 20.12
N ASN A 2 -1.90 9.47 19.32
CA ASN A 2 -1.95 9.08 17.91
C ASN A 2 -1.20 7.76 17.72
N ILE A 3 -1.50 7.07 16.63
CA ILE A 3 -0.75 5.88 16.22
C ILE A 3 -0.09 6.21 14.88
N PHE A 4 1.23 6.15 14.83
CA PHE A 4 1.99 6.30 13.60
C PHE A 4 2.23 4.92 12.99
N VAL A 5 1.80 4.73 11.75
CA VAL A 5 1.99 3.48 11.01
C VAL A 5 3.03 3.69 9.93
N PHE A 6 4.24 3.15 10.13
CA PHE A 6 5.23 3.02 9.05
C PHE A 6 4.94 1.76 8.25
N GLY A 7 4.65 1.90 6.98
CA GLY A 7 4.31 0.70 6.23
C GLY A 7 4.20 0.88 4.72
N SER A 8 3.93 -0.25 4.07
CA SER A 8 3.81 -0.31 2.62
C SER A 8 2.46 0.21 2.13
N LEU A 9 2.53 0.93 1.00
CA LEU A 9 1.42 1.32 0.14
C LEU A 9 1.59 0.61 -1.19
N ASN A 10 0.62 -0.20 -1.58
CA ASN A 10 0.67 -0.96 -2.83
C ASN A 10 -0.55 -0.73 -3.69
N ILE A 11 -0.32 -0.76 -5.00
CA ILE A 11 -1.38 -0.90 -5.98
C ILE A 11 -1.55 -2.38 -6.27
N ASP A 12 -2.71 -2.96 -5.97
CA ASP A 12 -2.99 -4.36 -6.24
C ASP A 12 -3.66 -4.51 -7.60
N HIS A 13 -2.93 -5.05 -8.58
CA HIS A 13 -3.41 -5.39 -9.92
C HIS A 13 -3.83 -6.85 -9.93
N THR A 14 -5.13 -7.11 -9.88
CA THR A 14 -5.67 -8.47 -9.84
C THR A 14 -6.21 -8.89 -11.21
N TYR A 15 -5.74 -10.03 -11.69
CA TYR A 15 -6.13 -10.65 -12.95
C TYR A 15 -6.79 -12.00 -12.69
N ARG A 16 -8.01 -12.18 -13.16
CA ARG A 16 -8.71 -13.47 -13.09
C ARG A 16 -8.45 -14.28 -14.36
N LEU A 17 -8.08 -15.54 -14.16
CA LEU A 17 -7.60 -16.44 -15.21
C LEU A 17 -8.28 -17.81 -15.05
N PRO A 18 -8.46 -18.59 -16.13
CA PRO A 18 -8.95 -19.98 -16.01
C PRO A 18 -7.97 -20.89 -15.27
N HIS A 19 -6.66 -20.61 -15.34
CA HIS A 19 -5.60 -21.28 -14.61
C HIS A 19 -4.39 -20.37 -14.45
N MET A 20 -3.46 -20.70 -13.56
CA MET A 20 -2.22 -19.93 -13.39
C MET A 20 -1.38 -19.97 -14.66
N LEU A 21 -0.83 -18.81 -15.04
CA LEU A 21 0.07 -18.65 -16.18
C LEU A 21 1.25 -19.61 -16.07
N ARG A 22 1.54 -20.34 -17.13
CA ARG A 22 2.65 -21.30 -17.21
C ARG A 22 3.83 -20.68 -17.97
N ILE A 23 5.00 -21.24 -17.78
CA ILE A 23 6.23 -20.81 -18.49
C ILE A 23 5.99 -20.95 -20.01
N GLY A 24 6.28 -19.87 -20.75
CA GLY A 24 6.12 -19.82 -22.20
C GLY A 24 4.68 -19.67 -22.71
N GLU A 25 3.70 -19.55 -21.82
CA GLU A 25 2.29 -19.38 -22.18
C GLU A 25 1.91 -17.90 -22.30
N THR A 26 1.04 -17.59 -23.24
CA THR A 26 0.30 -16.32 -23.31
C THR A 26 -1.16 -16.61 -23.03
N LEU A 27 -1.70 -16.02 -21.97
CA LEU A 27 -3.07 -16.25 -21.53
C LEU A 27 -3.79 -14.92 -21.35
N SER A 28 -5.00 -14.81 -21.89
CA SER A 28 -5.84 -13.63 -21.68
C SER A 28 -6.61 -13.76 -20.37
N SER A 29 -6.52 -12.72 -19.52
CA SER A 29 -7.41 -12.59 -18.38
C SER A 29 -8.81 -12.20 -18.83
N TYR A 30 -9.83 -12.67 -18.14
CA TYR A 30 -11.21 -12.30 -18.41
C TYR A 30 -11.76 -11.22 -17.48
N GLU A 31 -11.00 -10.89 -16.41
CA GLU A 31 -11.32 -9.80 -15.50
C GLU A 31 -10.02 -9.18 -14.98
N TYR A 32 -10.04 -7.85 -14.85
CA TYR A 32 -8.97 -7.07 -14.23
C TYR A 32 -9.56 -6.09 -13.23
N SER A 33 -8.93 -5.98 -12.07
CA SER A 33 -9.24 -4.95 -11.10
C SER A 33 -7.97 -4.31 -10.54
N ARG A 34 -8.09 -3.04 -10.15
CA ARG A 34 -7.04 -2.26 -9.48
C ARG A 34 -7.57 -1.83 -8.13
N ASN A 35 -6.90 -2.24 -7.06
CA ASN A 35 -7.34 -2.01 -5.71
C ASN A 35 -6.22 -1.38 -4.86
N VAL A 36 -6.62 -0.79 -3.74
CA VAL A 36 -5.70 -0.36 -2.71
C VAL A 36 -5.17 -1.58 -1.97
N GLY A 37 -3.88 -1.60 -1.68
CA GLY A 37 -3.23 -2.69 -0.97
C GLY A 37 -2.04 -2.22 -0.15
N GLY A 38 -1.31 -3.18 0.39
CA GLY A 38 -0.19 -2.96 1.30
C GLY A 38 -0.55 -3.27 2.75
N LYS A 39 0.33 -4.00 3.43
CA LYS A 39 0.10 -4.40 4.83
C LYS A 39 -0.04 -3.19 5.74
N GLY A 40 0.81 -2.17 5.54
CA GLY A 40 0.74 -0.92 6.30
C GLY A 40 -0.59 -0.20 6.11
N LEU A 41 -1.04 -0.04 4.85
CA LEU A 41 -2.33 0.58 4.55
C LEU A 41 -3.48 -0.17 5.25
N ASN A 42 -3.49 -1.50 5.16
CA ASN A 42 -4.54 -2.30 5.78
C ASN A 42 -4.52 -2.20 7.31
N GLN A 43 -3.34 -2.13 7.94
CA GLN A 43 -3.20 -1.89 9.38
C GLN A 43 -3.76 -0.51 9.78
N ALA A 44 -3.39 0.53 9.04
CA ALA A 44 -3.86 1.89 9.31
C ALA A 44 -5.39 1.99 9.24
N ILE A 45 -6.00 1.39 8.21
CA ILE A 45 -7.46 1.33 8.07
C ILE A 45 -8.10 0.56 9.24
N ALA A 46 -7.52 -0.58 9.64
CA ALA A 46 -8.04 -1.36 10.77
C ALA A 46 -7.99 -0.57 12.08
N LEU A 47 -6.87 0.10 12.38
CA LEU A 47 -6.69 0.96 13.55
C LEU A 47 -7.68 2.13 13.54
N ARG A 48 -7.85 2.77 12.38
CA ARG A 48 -8.80 3.88 12.24
C ARG A 48 -10.23 3.43 12.48
N ARG A 49 -10.64 2.28 11.94
CA ARG A 49 -11.96 1.67 12.17
C ARG A 49 -12.18 1.26 13.63
N ALA A 50 -11.11 0.93 14.35
CA ALA A 50 -11.14 0.69 15.81
C ALA A 50 -11.23 1.98 16.65
N GLY A 51 -11.30 3.16 16.02
CA GLY A 51 -11.49 4.44 16.70
C GLY A 51 -10.19 5.20 17.02
N SER A 52 -9.04 4.73 16.57
CA SER A 52 -7.75 5.39 16.81
C SER A 52 -7.53 6.58 15.87
N ASN A 53 -6.80 7.59 16.35
CA ASN A 53 -6.21 8.59 15.47
C ASN A 53 -4.94 8.02 14.84
N VAL A 54 -4.90 7.97 13.52
CA VAL A 54 -3.81 7.34 12.78
C VAL A 54 -3.15 8.35 11.85
N CYS A 55 -1.80 8.41 11.92
CA CYS A 55 -0.95 9.05 10.93
C CYS A 55 -0.18 7.97 10.16
N PHE A 56 -0.23 8.02 8.84
CA PHE A 56 0.49 7.06 8.01
C PHE A 56 1.79 7.66 7.49
N ALA A 57 2.89 6.92 7.68
CA ALA A 57 4.21 7.25 7.15
C ALA A 57 4.64 6.22 6.11
N GLY A 58 5.05 6.70 4.95
CA GLY A 58 5.43 5.86 3.84
C GLY A 58 5.78 6.65 2.59
N ALA A 59 5.87 5.95 1.46
CA ALA A 59 6.18 6.59 0.18
C ALA A 59 5.31 6.05 -0.97
N ILE A 60 4.98 6.93 -1.90
CA ILE A 60 4.29 6.62 -3.15
C ILE A 60 5.03 7.24 -4.34
N GLY A 61 4.81 6.72 -5.53
CA GLY A 61 5.10 7.40 -6.79
C GLY A 61 3.93 8.28 -7.24
N ALA A 62 4.09 8.95 -8.37
CA ALA A 62 3.04 9.77 -8.97
C ALA A 62 1.76 8.99 -9.32
N ASP A 63 1.88 7.68 -9.56
CA ASP A 63 0.80 6.76 -9.88
C ASP A 63 -0.01 6.30 -8.64
N GLY A 64 0.46 6.63 -7.43
CA GLY A 64 -0.11 6.19 -6.15
C GLY A 64 -1.06 7.17 -5.47
N ILE A 65 -1.40 8.31 -6.09
CA ILE A 65 -2.22 9.37 -5.47
C ILE A 65 -3.56 8.82 -4.95
N PHE A 66 -4.21 7.91 -5.67
CA PHE A 66 -5.48 7.33 -5.22
C PHE A 66 -5.37 6.52 -3.91
N LEU A 67 -4.17 6.06 -3.52
CA LEU A 67 -3.92 5.42 -2.22
C LEU A 67 -3.98 6.46 -1.09
N THR A 68 -3.40 7.64 -1.31
CA THR A 68 -3.48 8.76 -0.34
C THR A 68 -4.90 9.31 -0.23
N ASP A 69 -5.61 9.42 -1.35
CA ASP A 69 -7.02 9.82 -1.37
C ASP A 69 -7.87 8.85 -0.54
N TYR A 70 -7.66 7.54 -0.73
CA TYR A 70 -8.34 6.50 0.04
C TYR A 70 -8.05 6.58 1.55
N LEU A 71 -6.79 6.86 1.95
CA LEU A 71 -6.45 7.07 3.36
C LEU A 71 -7.14 8.32 3.93
N LEU A 72 -7.14 9.43 3.22
CA LEU A 72 -7.81 10.68 3.61
C LEU A 72 -9.33 10.49 3.78
N GLU A 73 -9.99 9.82 2.82
CA GLU A 73 -11.42 9.50 2.88
C GLU A 73 -11.77 8.66 4.12
N ASN A 74 -10.83 7.84 4.60
CA ASN A 74 -10.97 7.08 5.84
C ASN A 74 -10.51 7.85 7.10
N GLY A 75 -10.17 9.14 6.98
CA GLY A 75 -9.80 10.01 8.10
C GLY A 75 -8.43 9.71 8.69
N ILE A 76 -7.50 9.23 7.88
CA ILE A 76 -6.10 8.97 8.24
C ILE A 76 -5.25 10.17 7.82
N ASP A 77 -4.39 10.64 8.72
CA ASP A 77 -3.42 11.70 8.44
C ASP A 77 -2.31 11.17 7.54
N ILE A 78 -2.10 11.82 6.40
CA ILE A 78 -1.10 11.46 5.38
C ILE A 78 0.09 12.41 5.34
N THR A 79 0.23 13.31 6.30
CA THR A 79 1.30 14.34 6.32
C THR A 79 2.70 13.77 6.45
N CYS A 80 2.84 12.47 6.70
CA CYS A 80 4.10 11.72 6.72
C CYS A 80 4.29 10.82 5.48
N ILE A 81 3.46 10.97 4.44
CA ILE A 81 3.65 10.29 3.16
C ILE A 81 4.47 11.18 2.23
N THR A 82 5.52 10.62 1.63
CA THR A 82 6.38 11.33 0.67
C THR A 82 6.13 10.78 -0.73
N GLN A 83 5.97 11.66 -1.70
CA GLN A 83 6.02 11.28 -3.11
C GLN A 83 7.47 11.25 -3.57
N VAL A 84 7.85 10.14 -4.21
CA VAL A 84 9.20 9.89 -4.75
C VAL A 84 9.16 9.70 -6.26
N ASP A 85 10.31 9.83 -6.92
CA ASP A 85 10.43 9.76 -8.38
C ASP A 85 10.69 8.31 -8.88
N VAL A 86 9.92 7.37 -8.33
CA VAL A 86 9.85 5.97 -8.78
C VAL A 86 8.40 5.51 -8.70
N PRO A 87 8.00 4.47 -9.46
CA PRO A 87 6.64 3.94 -9.37
C PRO A 87 6.28 3.49 -7.96
N THR A 88 5.02 3.62 -7.60
CA THR A 88 4.47 3.08 -6.35
C THR A 88 4.69 1.57 -6.26
N GLY A 89 4.90 1.06 -5.05
CA GLY A 89 4.91 -0.39 -4.82
C GLY A 89 3.62 -1.02 -5.35
N HIS A 90 3.71 -2.17 -5.99
CA HIS A 90 2.54 -2.82 -6.53
C HIS A 90 2.63 -4.34 -6.51
N ALA A 91 1.49 -4.99 -6.56
CA ALA A 91 1.35 -6.42 -6.69
C ALA A 91 0.65 -6.76 -8.02
N VAL A 92 1.19 -7.75 -8.73
CA VAL A 92 0.48 -8.44 -9.81
C VAL A 92 -0.05 -9.74 -9.23
N ILE A 93 -1.37 -9.83 -9.13
CA ILE A 93 -2.07 -10.92 -8.47
C ILE A 93 -2.83 -11.72 -9.53
N GLN A 94 -2.46 -12.97 -9.71
CA GLN A 94 -3.22 -13.93 -10.51
C GLN A 94 -4.19 -14.66 -9.58
N VAL A 95 -5.45 -14.81 -10.00
CA VAL A 95 -6.46 -15.59 -9.30
C VAL A 95 -7.12 -16.53 -10.30
N ASP A 96 -7.05 -17.85 -10.06
CA ASP A 96 -7.68 -18.82 -10.94
C ASP A 96 -9.14 -19.16 -10.55
N ASP A 97 -9.80 -19.96 -11.38
CA ASP A 97 -11.20 -20.37 -11.17
C ASP A 97 -11.42 -21.19 -9.89
N MET A 98 -10.35 -21.76 -9.33
CA MET A 98 -10.38 -22.48 -8.05
C MET A 98 -10.14 -21.55 -6.85
N GLY A 99 -9.95 -20.23 -7.08
CA GLY A 99 -9.66 -19.26 -6.04
C GLY A 99 -8.22 -19.30 -5.52
N ARG A 100 -7.32 -20.03 -6.18
CA ARG A 100 -5.89 -20.04 -5.84
C ARG A 100 -5.28 -18.74 -6.36
N ASN A 101 -4.24 -18.25 -5.68
CA ASN A 101 -3.54 -17.04 -6.12
C ASN A 101 -2.03 -17.26 -6.28
N ALA A 102 -1.43 -16.42 -7.11
CA ALA A 102 0.01 -16.23 -7.20
C ALA A 102 0.27 -14.72 -7.28
N ILE A 103 1.24 -14.25 -6.50
CA ILE A 103 1.48 -12.82 -6.31
C ILE A 103 2.95 -12.52 -6.64
N LEU A 104 3.15 -11.57 -7.56
CA LEU A 104 4.43 -10.95 -7.84
C LEU A 104 4.42 -9.55 -7.23
N LEU A 105 5.42 -9.25 -6.40
CA LEU A 105 5.57 -7.93 -5.77
C LEU A 105 6.69 -7.13 -6.43
N PHE A 106 6.43 -5.84 -6.63
CA PHE A 106 7.43 -4.82 -6.93
C PHE A 106 7.47 -3.81 -5.78
N GLY A 107 8.62 -3.65 -5.12
CA GLY A 107 8.75 -2.79 -3.94
C GLY A 107 8.56 -1.31 -4.24
N GLY A 108 9.13 -0.82 -5.36
CA GLY A 108 8.96 0.55 -5.82
C GLY A 108 9.23 1.59 -4.73
N ALA A 109 8.34 2.56 -4.60
CA ALA A 109 8.43 3.64 -3.63
C ALA A 109 8.59 3.15 -2.17
N ASN A 110 8.06 1.97 -1.82
CA ASN A 110 8.23 1.43 -0.46
C ASN A 110 9.70 1.17 -0.08
N GLN A 111 10.58 1.04 -1.06
CA GLN A 111 12.02 0.84 -0.85
C GLN A 111 12.81 2.15 -0.80
N MET A 112 12.13 3.29 -0.98
CA MET A 112 12.75 4.62 -1.04
C MET A 112 12.66 5.39 0.28
N ILE A 113 12.30 4.73 1.38
CA ILE A 113 12.26 5.34 2.70
C ILE A 113 13.69 5.71 3.11
N SER A 114 13.92 6.99 3.33
CA SER A 114 15.22 7.55 3.73
C SER A 114 15.26 7.88 5.22
N ASP A 115 16.47 7.99 5.78
CA ASP A 115 16.68 8.43 7.17
C ASP A 115 16.03 9.79 7.43
N ARG A 116 16.03 10.68 6.43
CA ARG A 116 15.36 11.97 6.50
C ARG A 116 13.85 11.82 6.70
N MET A 117 13.19 10.98 5.90
CA MET A 117 11.74 10.73 6.03
C MET A 117 11.40 10.13 7.39
N ILE A 118 12.24 9.23 7.89
CA ILE A 118 12.11 8.66 9.23
C ILE A 118 12.22 9.77 10.27
N SER A 119 13.28 10.59 10.23
CA SER A 119 13.50 11.67 11.19
C SER A 119 12.37 12.70 11.20
N GLU A 120 11.93 13.15 10.02
CA GLU A 120 10.80 14.10 9.87
C GLU A 120 9.49 13.54 10.45
N THR A 121 9.29 12.23 10.38
CA THR A 121 8.13 11.58 11.01
C THR A 121 8.28 11.55 12.52
N PHE A 122 9.46 11.17 13.04
CA PHE A 122 9.72 11.11 14.49
C PHE A 122 9.63 12.49 15.15
N GLU A 123 9.96 13.58 14.46
CA GLU A 123 9.77 14.95 14.96
C GLU A 123 8.31 15.28 15.29
N LYS A 124 7.35 14.57 14.68
CA LYS A 124 5.92 14.76 14.94
C LYS A 124 5.39 13.89 16.08
N VAL A 125 6.14 12.88 16.50
CA VAL A 125 5.74 11.94 17.55
C VAL A 125 5.88 12.62 18.92
N GLN A 126 4.85 12.50 19.75
CA GLN A 126 4.80 13.08 21.09
C GLN A 126 4.74 11.98 22.16
N THR A 127 5.08 12.35 23.38
CA THR A 127 4.95 11.44 24.54
C THR A 127 3.52 10.94 24.66
N GLY A 128 3.35 9.62 24.67
CA GLY A 128 2.05 8.94 24.72
C GLY A 128 1.52 8.48 23.36
N ASP A 129 2.19 8.82 22.25
CA ASP A 129 1.89 8.25 20.94
C ASP A 129 2.50 6.84 20.79
N TRP A 130 1.97 6.08 19.84
CA TRP A 130 2.45 4.73 19.47
C TRP A 130 3.05 4.74 18.07
N ILE A 131 4.03 3.87 17.84
CA ILE A 131 4.63 3.62 16.53
C ILE A 131 4.60 2.12 16.24
#